data_e642f3b73ad97e5c9f6b4ad15a3eea42
#
_entry.id   e642f3b73ad97e5c9f6b4ad15a3eea42
#
_cell.length_a   1.000
_cell.length_b   1.000
_cell.length_c   1.000
_cell.angle_alpha   90.00
_cell.angle_beta   90.00
_cell.angle_gamma   90.00
#
_symmetry.space_group_name_H-M   'P 1'
#
loop_
_entity.id
_entity.type
_entity.pdbx_description
1 polymer ?
#
loop_
_entity_poly.entity_id
_entity_poly.type
_entity_poly.pdbx_seq_one_letter_code
_entity_poly.pdbx_strand_id
1 'polypeptide(L)'
;MADIDATEGGRYRTLSVIVPVFNERNTVAEILRRMRRVELPVDLEVVVVDDASSDGTDKVLDTLEDSTVRVVRHPVNRGKGAAVRTGLGYARGDLVLVQDADLEYDPEDWPRLLAPILKGKARVVYGSRFTGERKNMLFLHWVGNRFLSLVTNVLYNTTLSDMETCYKLFDRQVLEGITITSNRFDFEPEITAKVLRRGHRIYEVPISYSGREFHEGKKITWRDGIRALTTLVRERFRKPG
;
A
#
# COMPACT_ATOMS: atom_id res chain seq x y z
N MET A 1 -16.08 23.86 25.10
CA MET A 1 -16.09 24.08 23.65
C MET A 1 -14.69 24.57 23.33
N ALA A 2 -13.78 23.64 23.00
CA ALA A 2 -12.41 24.00 22.65
C ALA A 2 -12.39 24.28 21.14
N ASP A 3 -11.91 25.45 20.78
CA ASP A 3 -11.70 25.88 19.41
C ASP A 3 -10.83 24.84 18.68
N ILE A 4 -11.38 24.20 17.66
CA ILE A 4 -10.63 23.40 16.72
C ILE A 4 -9.90 24.40 15.82
N ASP A 5 -8.63 24.62 16.13
CA ASP A 5 -7.76 25.51 15.39
C ASP A 5 -7.69 25.05 13.92
N ALA A 6 -8.17 25.92 13.02
CA ALA A 6 -8.27 25.69 11.57
C ALA A 6 -6.90 25.72 10.87
N THR A 7 -5.80 25.50 11.59
CA THR A 7 -4.41 25.65 11.09
C THR A 7 -3.73 24.33 10.69
N GLU A 8 -4.37 23.17 10.79
CA GLU A 8 -3.75 21.89 10.39
C GLU A 8 -3.83 21.56 8.88
N GLY A 9 -4.61 22.32 8.08
CA GLY A 9 -4.66 22.14 6.62
C GLY A 9 -3.34 22.44 5.89
N GLY A 10 -2.34 23.01 6.57
CA GLY A 10 -1.03 23.35 5.99
C GLY A 10 0.09 22.32 6.25
N ARG A 11 -0.15 21.27 7.03
CA ARG A 11 0.90 20.30 7.42
C ARG A 11 1.27 19.36 6.30
N TYR A 12 0.32 18.91 5.50
CA TYR A 12 0.53 17.96 4.42
C TYR A 12 0.25 18.65 3.09
N ARG A 13 1.25 18.68 2.21
CA ARG A 13 1.18 19.34 0.90
C ARG A 13 1.19 18.35 -0.26
N THR A 14 1.89 17.22 -0.11
CA THR A 14 2.11 16.29 -1.21
C THR A 14 1.88 14.84 -0.76
N LEU A 15 1.13 14.10 -1.58
CA LEU A 15 0.96 12.65 -1.50
C LEU A 15 1.89 11.99 -2.52
N SER A 16 2.86 11.20 -2.05
CA SER A 16 3.62 10.29 -2.92
C SER A 16 2.91 8.95 -3.02
N VAL A 17 2.53 8.55 -4.21
CA VAL A 17 1.96 7.23 -4.50
C VAL A 17 3.01 6.34 -5.13
N ILE A 18 3.36 5.24 -4.46
CA ILE A 18 4.29 4.24 -4.95
C ILE A 18 3.52 3.16 -5.69
N VAL A 19 3.87 2.93 -6.95
CA VAL A 19 3.22 1.95 -7.81
C VAL A 19 4.24 0.87 -8.20
N PRO A 20 4.29 -0.27 -7.46
CA PRO A 20 5.09 -1.42 -7.88
C PRO A 20 4.45 -2.09 -9.10
N VAL A 21 5.24 -2.29 -10.16
CA VAL A 21 4.76 -2.83 -11.43
C VAL A 21 5.60 -4.04 -11.82
N PHE A 22 4.95 -5.14 -12.20
CA PHE A 22 5.59 -6.29 -12.81
C PHE A 22 4.60 -7.02 -13.72
N ASN A 23 4.84 -6.97 -15.05
CA ASN A 23 3.99 -7.58 -16.06
C ASN A 23 2.53 -7.12 -15.96
N GLU A 24 2.32 -5.82 -16.10
CA GLU A 24 1.01 -5.15 -16.02
C GLU A 24 0.75 -4.30 -17.28
N ARG A 25 1.17 -4.80 -18.45
CA ARG A 25 1.03 -4.11 -19.76
C ARG A 25 -0.38 -3.59 -20.02
N ASN A 26 -1.40 -4.39 -19.66
CA ASN A 26 -2.79 -4.09 -19.97
C ASN A 26 -3.46 -3.16 -18.93
N THR A 27 -2.86 -2.96 -17.79
CA THR A 27 -3.47 -2.27 -16.64
C THR A 27 -2.75 -1.00 -16.24
N VAL A 28 -1.42 -0.93 -16.43
CA VAL A 28 -0.60 0.17 -15.93
C VAL A 28 -0.99 1.54 -16.49
N ALA A 29 -1.33 1.66 -17.76
CA ALA A 29 -1.78 2.93 -18.35
C ALA A 29 -3.13 3.37 -17.77
N GLU A 30 -4.05 2.42 -17.60
CA GLU A 30 -5.38 2.70 -17.07
C GLU A 30 -5.33 3.12 -15.60
N ILE A 31 -4.54 2.43 -14.75
CA ILE A 31 -4.42 2.83 -13.34
C ILE A 31 -3.82 4.24 -13.21
N LEU A 32 -2.77 4.57 -13.97
CA LEU A 32 -2.18 5.90 -13.96
C LEU A 32 -3.17 6.97 -14.44
N ARG A 33 -3.99 6.65 -15.44
CA ARG A 33 -5.06 7.53 -15.91
C ARG A 33 -6.14 7.76 -14.85
N ARG A 34 -6.55 6.71 -14.10
CA ARG A 34 -7.51 6.84 -12.99
C ARG A 34 -6.94 7.70 -11.88
N MET A 35 -5.69 7.46 -11.48
CA MET A 35 -5.01 8.23 -10.44
C MET A 35 -5.03 9.74 -10.70
N ARG A 36 -4.81 10.16 -11.95
CA ARG A 36 -4.84 11.58 -12.37
C ARG A 36 -6.22 12.23 -12.26
N ARG A 37 -7.29 11.45 -12.28
CA ARG A 37 -8.67 11.97 -12.24
C ARG A 37 -9.18 12.22 -10.83
N VAL A 38 -8.48 11.67 -9.84
CA VAL A 38 -8.88 11.84 -8.44
C VAL A 38 -8.60 13.28 -8.02
N GLU A 39 -9.64 13.98 -7.59
CA GLU A 39 -9.49 15.29 -6.98
C GLU A 39 -8.97 15.14 -5.54
N LEU A 40 -7.80 15.70 -5.28
CA LEU A 40 -7.11 15.61 -4.00
C LEU A 40 -6.90 17.01 -3.40
N PRO A 41 -6.99 17.15 -2.08
CA PRO A 41 -6.67 18.40 -1.39
C PRO A 41 -5.16 18.62 -1.20
N VAL A 42 -4.32 17.81 -1.83
CA VAL A 42 -2.86 17.83 -1.78
C VAL A 42 -2.29 17.54 -3.18
N ASP A 43 -1.07 17.98 -3.44
CA ASP A 43 -0.37 17.69 -4.68
C ASP A 43 -0.06 16.19 -4.80
N LEU A 44 -0.05 15.67 -6.03
CA LEU A 44 0.21 14.27 -6.34
C LEU A 44 1.62 14.10 -6.92
N GLU A 45 2.42 13.21 -6.32
CA GLU A 45 3.66 12.66 -6.86
C GLU A 45 3.47 11.16 -7.07
N VAL A 46 3.80 10.63 -8.24
CA VAL A 46 3.69 9.20 -8.53
C VAL A 46 5.09 8.62 -8.80
N VAL A 47 5.44 7.57 -8.06
CA VAL A 47 6.70 6.82 -8.26
C VAL A 47 6.35 5.42 -8.71
N VAL A 48 6.47 5.17 -10.02
CA VAL A 48 6.33 3.85 -10.62
C VAL A 48 7.66 3.12 -10.52
N VAL A 49 7.63 1.90 -9.99
CA VAL A 49 8.82 1.03 -9.95
C VAL A 49 8.55 -0.22 -10.78
N ASP A 50 9.11 -0.26 -11.98
CA ASP A 50 9.05 -1.45 -12.84
C ASP A 50 10.08 -2.48 -12.40
N ASP A 51 9.60 -3.59 -11.89
CA ASP A 51 10.41 -4.68 -11.34
C ASP A 51 10.86 -5.69 -12.43
N ALA A 52 11.45 -5.16 -13.50
CA ALA A 52 11.95 -5.91 -14.67
C ALA A 52 10.82 -6.65 -15.41
N SER A 53 9.78 -5.94 -15.81
CA SER A 53 8.72 -6.50 -16.65
C SER A 53 9.24 -7.00 -17.99
N SER A 54 8.64 -8.06 -18.51
CA SER A 54 9.03 -8.73 -19.77
C SER A 54 7.90 -8.85 -20.78
N ASP A 55 6.70 -8.34 -20.47
CA ASP A 55 5.49 -8.44 -21.30
C ASP A 55 5.25 -7.21 -22.21
N GLY A 56 6.15 -6.22 -22.15
CA GLY A 56 6.00 -4.95 -22.87
C GLY A 56 5.44 -3.81 -22.00
N THR A 57 5.30 -4.00 -20.70
CA THR A 57 4.97 -2.94 -19.73
C THR A 57 5.95 -1.78 -19.81
N ASP A 58 7.26 -2.06 -19.96
CA ASP A 58 8.33 -1.08 -20.11
C ASP A 58 8.05 -0.10 -21.26
N LYS A 59 7.58 -0.62 -22.42
CA LYS A 59 7.23 0.19 -23.60
C LYS A 59 6.03 1.10 -23.33
N VAL A 60 5.03 0.60 -22.59
CA VAL A 60 3.89 1.43 -22.17
C VAL A 60 4.34 2.55 -21.27
N LEU A 61 5.24 2.28 -20.31
CA LEU A 61 5.79 3.28 -19.42
C LEU A 61 6.67 4.32 -20.13
N ASP A 62 7.34 3.95 -21.24
CA ASP A 62 8.14 4.86 -22.06
C ASP A 62 7.30 5.90 -22.82
N THR A 63 6.01 5.62 -23.06
CA THR A 63 5.10 6.54 -23.72
C THR A 63 4.45 7.57 -22.79
N LEU A 64 4.76 7.52 -21.49
CA LEU A 64 4.15 8.44 -20.52
C LEU A 64 4.77 9.83 -20.61
N GLU A 65 3.99 10.78 -21.04
CA GLU A 65 4.32 12.22 -21.02
C GLU A 65 3.69 12.88 -19.79
N ASP A 66 4.25 12.63 -18.60
CA ASP A 66 3.71 13.16 -17.34
C ASP A 66 4.82 13.51 -16.36
N SER A 67 4.99 14.80 -16.12
CA SER A 67 6.00 15.32 -15.19
C SER A 67 5.76 14.94 -13.71
N THR A 68 4.55 14.54 -13.35
CA THR A 68 4.20 14.09 -11.99
C THR A 68 4.56 12.61 -11.76
N VAL A 69 4.85 11.87 -12.84
CA VAL A 69 5.18 10.44 -12.81
C VAL A 69 6.68 10.24 -12.98
N ARG A 70 7.31 9.65 -11.98
CA ARG A 70 8.70 9.19 -12.06
C ARG A 70 8.71 7.68 -12.26
N VAL A 71 9.37 7.20 -13.32
CA VAL A 71 9.58 5.76 -13.56
C VAL A 71 10.99 5.37 -13.13
N VAL A 72 11.08 4.35 -12.28
CA VAL A 72 12.34 3.71 -11.84
C VAL A 72 12.29 2.25 -12.29
N ARG A 73 13.42 1.70 -12.77
CA ARG A 73 13.47 0.32 -13.27
C ARG A 73 14.49 -0.51 -12.53
N HIS A 74 14.11 -1.73 -12.17
CA HIS A 74 15.05 -2.73 -11.69
C HIS A 74 15.67 -3.49 -12.88
N PRO A 75 16.95 -3.86 -12.82
CA PRO A 75 17.58 -4.65 -13.88
C PRO A 75 17.15 -6.12 -13.87
N VAL A 76 16.63 -6.61 -12.74
CA VAL A 76 16.09 -7.97 -12.54
C VAL A 76 14.90 -7.92 -11.60
N ASN A 77 13.98 -8.88 -11.71
CA ASN A 77 12.85 -9.00 -10.79
C ASN A 77 13.33 -9.26 -9.36
N ARG A 78 12.95 -8.38 -8.45
CA ARG A 78 13.31 -8.40 -7.02
C ARG A 78 12.11 -8.61 -6.11
N GLY A 79 10.90 -8.49 -6.64
CA GLY A 79 9.63 -8.66 -5.96
C GLY A 79 9.01 -7.36 -5.44
N LYS A 80 7.70 -7.42 -5.12
CA LYS A 80 6.87 -6.25 -4.74
C LYS A 80 7.47 -5.45 -3.58
N GLY A 81 7.90 -6.11 -2.51
CA GLY A 81 8.49 -5.43 -1.34
C GLY A 81 9.78 -4.68 -1.69
N ALA A 82 10.61 -5.24 -2.59
CA ALA A 82 11.80 -4.55 -3.10
C ALA A 82 11.43 -3.34 -3.95
N ALA A 83 10.40 -3.44 -4.79
CA ALA A 83 9.90 -2.32 -5.58
C ALA A 83 9.33 -1.21 -4.70
N VAL A 84 8.54 -1.54 -3.69
CA VAL A 84 8.03 -0.56 -2.71
C VAL A 84 9.19 0.12 -1.96
N ARG A 85 10.17 -0.65 -1.48
CA ARG A 85 11.37 -0.11 -0.81
C ARG A 85 12.13 0.86 -1.72
N THR A 86 12.29 0.52 -3.00
CA THR A 86 12.90 1.43 -3.98
C THR A 86 12.06 2.69 -4.15
N GLY A 87 10.74 2.56 -4.30
CA GLY A 87 9.82 3.69 -4.41
C GLY A 87 9.87 4.63 -3.21
N LEU A 88 9.96 4.08 -1.99
CA LEU A 88 10.15 4.87 -0.75
C LEU A 88 11.40 5.75 -0.78
N GLY A 89 12.48 5.29 -1.41
CA GLY A 89 13.72 6.05 -1.58
C GLY A 89 13.58 7.25 -2.53
N TYR A 90 12.59 7.23 -3.41
CA TYR A 90 12.30 8.32 -4.37
C TYR A 90 11.13 9.19 -3.97
N ALA A 91 10.23 8.70 -3.14
CA ALA A 91 9.07 9.44 -2.64
C ALA A 91 9.52 10.65 -1.81
N ARG A 92 8.95 11.83 -2.07
CA ARG A 92 9.29 13.11 -1.42
C ARG A 92 8.13 13.73 -0.65
N GLY A 93 6.91 13.25 -0.90
CA GLY A 93 5.70 13.77 -0.28
C GLY A 93 5.66 13.59 1.23
N ASP A 94 4.85 14.40 1.88
CA ASP A 94 4.58 14.34 3.32
C ASP A 94 3.78 13.09 3.70
N LEU A 95 3.01 12.60 2.73
CA LEU A 95 2.20 11.38 2.82
C LEU A 95 2.70 10.35 1.81
N VAL A 96 2.63 9.09 2.17
CA VAL A 96 3.04 7.97 1.30
C VAL A 96 1.94 6.92 1.25
N LEU A 97 1.51 6.57 0.04
CA LEU A 97 0.53 5.53 -0.25
C LEU A 97 1.14 4.49 -1.19
N VAL A 98 0.76 3.21 -1.02
CA VAL A 98 1.06 2.15 -1.99
C VAL A 98 -0.19 1.87 -2.81
N GLN A 99 -0.04 1.81 -4.15
CA GLN A 99 -1.09 1.50 -5.12
C GLN A 99 -0.64 0.36 -6.01
N ASP A 100 -1.37 -0.76 -6.04
CA ASP A 100 -1.11 -1.84 -6.99
C ASP A 100 -1.55 -1.44 -8.41
N ALA A 101 -0.80 -1.91 -9.43
CA ALA A 101 -1.05 -1.55 -10.83
C ALA A 101 -2.14 -2.41 -11.50
N ASP A 102 -2.79 -3.29 -10.76
CA ASP A 102 -3.62 -4.37 -11.28
C ASP A 102 -5.13 -4.09 -11.37
N LEU A 103 -5.55 -2.86 -11.07
CA LEU A 103 -6.95 -2.40 -11.05
C LEU A 103 -7.85 -3.08 -10.01
N GLU A 104 -7.29 -3.88 -9.08
CA GLU A 104 -8.09 -4.46 -7.99
C GLU A 104 -8.54 -3.41 -6.98
N TYR A 105 -7.77 -2.31 -6.82
CA TYR A 105 -8.02 -1.18 -5.93
C TYR A 105 -8.32 0.07 -6.75
N ASP A 106 -9.33 0.83 -6.32
CA ASP A 106 -9.74 2.05 -7.02
C ASP A 106 -9.16 3.31 -6.39
N PRO A 107 -8.43 4.15 -7.16
CA PRO A 107 -7.93 5.43 -6.67
C PRO A 107 -9.02 6.39 -6.14
N GLU A 108 -10.28 6.23 -6.54
CA GLU A 108 -11.39 7.02 -6.01
C GLU A 108 -11.61 6.84 -4.49
N ASP A 109 -11.02 5.80 -3.87
CA ASP A 109 -11.01 5.62 -2.42
C ASP A 109 -9.96 6.49 -1.69
N TRP A 110 -9.01 7.13 -2.39
CA TRP A 110 -7.93 7.91 -1.76
C TRP A 110 -8.43 9.08 -0.91
N PRO A 111 -9.44 9.86 -1.29
CA PRO A 111 -9.99 10.90 -0.41
C PRO A 111 -10.46 10.35 0.93
N ARG A 112 -11.02 9.12 0.93
CA ARG A 112 -11.45 8.44 2.16
C ARG A 112 -10.28 8.01 3.04
N LEU A 113 -9.17 7.57 2.43
CA LEU A 113 -7.93 7.26 3.14
C LEU A 113 -7.27 8.51 3.73
N LEU A 114 -7.25 9.62 2.99
CA LEU A 114 -6.63 10.87 3.41
C LEU A 114 -7.39 11.56 4.54
N ALA A 115 -8.71 11.49 4.54
CA ALA A 115 -9.56 12.24 5.47
C ALA A 115 -9.19 12.07 6.96
N PRO A 116 -8.88 10.88 7.51
CA PRO A 116 -8.46 10.73 8.90
C PRO A 116 -7.13 11.43 9.22
N ILE A 117 -6.16 11.40 8.29
CA ILE A 117 -4.85 12.06 8.48
C ILE A 117 -5.01 13.58 8.43
N LEU A 118 -5.71 14.09 7.43
CA LEU A 118 -5.94 15.55 7.26
C LEU A 118 -6.73 16.16 8.42
N LYS A 119 -7.57 15.34 9.09
CA LYS A 119 -8.31 15.74 10.30
C LYS A 119 -7.52 15.52 11.60
N GLY A 120 -6.22 15.19 11.52
CA GLY A 120 -5.38 14.95 12.70
C GLY A 120 -5.76 13.72 13.54
N LYS A 121 -6.65 12.84 13.04
CA LYS A 121 -7.14 11.65 13.77
C LYS A 121 -6.21 10.46 13.71
N ALA A 122 -5.34 10.39 12.70
CA ALA A 122 -4.46 9.26 12.45
C ALA A 122 -3.18 9.73 11.77
N ARG A 123 -2.11 8.93 11.92
CA ARG A 123 -0.87 9.05 11.15
C ARG A 123 -0.64 7.86 10.22
N VAL A 124 -1.43 6.80 10.41
CA VAL A 124 -1.43 5.58 9.58
C VAL A 124 -2.87 5.19 9.32
N VAL A 125 -3.23 5.01 8.05
CA VAL A 125 -4.57 4.61 7.62
C VAL A 125 -4.48 3.45 6.66
N TYR A 126 -5.24 2.38 6.94
CA TYR A 126 -5.39 1.23 6.06
C TYR A 126 -6.78 1.19 5.44
N GLY A 127 -6.85 0.81 4.18
CA GLY A 127 -8.13 0.53 3.52
C GLY A 127 -8.55 -0.92 3.74
N SER A 128 -9.70 -1.16 4.36
CA SER A 128 -10.20 -2.51 4.58
C SER A 128 -11.12 -2.96 3.45
N ARG A 129 -10.76 -4.07 2.78
CA ARG A 129 -11.58 -4.76 1.79
C ARG A 129 -12.79 -5.49 2.41
N PHE A 130 -12.77 -5.67 3.74
CA PHE A 130 -13.82 -6.42 4.46
C PHE A 130 -14.94 -5.54 4.98
N THR A 131 -14.78 -4.24 4.98
CA THR A 131 -15.76 -3.28 5.51
C THR A 131 -16.38 -2.39 4.44
N GLY A 132 -15.89 -2.45 3.18
CA GLY A 132 -16.41 -1.70 2.04
C GLY A 132 -17.11 -2.57 1.00
N GLU A 133 -17.46 -1.95 -0.12
CA GLU A 133 -18.05 -2.62 -1.27
C GLU A 133 -17.00 -3.51 -1.95
N ARG A 134 -17.36 -4.75 -2.27
CA ARG A 134 -16.42 -5.66 -2.89
C ARG A 134 -17.09 -6.70 -3.77
N LYS A 135 -16.40 -7.11 -4.85
CA LYS A 135 -16.65 -8.37 -5.54
C LYS A 135 -16.29 -9.53 -4.60
N ASN A 136 -17.03 -10.63 -4.63
CA ASN A 136 -16.76 -11.79 -3.80
C ASN A 136 -15.31 -12.28 -3.96
N MET A 137 -14.62 -12.49 -2.83
CA MET A 137 -13.32 -13.17 -2.79
C MET A 137 -13.51 -14.68 -2.84
N LEU A 138 -12.51 -15.39 -3.36
CA LEU A 138 -12.42 -16.83 -3.19
C LEU A 138 -12.37 -17.17 -1.68
N PHE A 139 -13.17 -18.15 -1.26
CA PHE A 139 -13.36 -18.49 0.15
C PHE A 139 -12.05 -18.76 0.90
N LEU A 140 -11.15 -19.56 0.32
CA LEU A 140 -9.84 -19.86 0.94
C LEU A 140 -8.95 -18.62 1.09
N HIS A 141 -8.99 -17.69 0.14
CA HIS A 141 -8.27 -16.43 0.24
C HIS A 141 -8.87 -15.53 1.33
N TRP A 142 -10.17 -15.51 1.44
CA TRP A 142 -10.86 -14.80 2.52
C TRP A 142 -10.47 -15.34 3.89
N VAL A 143 -10.51 -16.69 4.06
CA VAL A 143 -10.09 -17.36 5.31
C VAL A 143 -8.63 -17.04 5.64
N GLY A 144 -7.72 -17.15 4.66
CA GLY A 144 -6.30 -16.85 4.85
C GLY A 144 -6.05 -15.40 5.30
N ASN A 145 -6.67 -14.43 4.65
CA ASN A 145 -6.55 -13.01 5.04
C ASN A 145 -7.11 -12.75 6.45
N ARG A 146 -8.28 -13.34 6.79
CA ARG A 146 -8.88 -13.20 8.13
C ARG A 146 -8.01 -13.83 9.21
N PHE A 147 -7.41 -15.00 8.91
CA PHE A 147 -6.48 -15.67 9.81
C PHE A 147 -5.22 -14.83 10.07
N LEU A 148 -4.58 -14.29 9.03
CA LEU A 148 -3.40 -13.42 9.18
C LEU A 148 -3.73 -12.13 9.94
N SER A 149 -4.89 -11.55 9.70
CA SER A 149 -5.38 -10.40 10.48
C SER A 149 -5.59 -10.76 11.95
N LEU A 150 -6.18 -11.93 12.24
CA LEU A 150 -6.36 -12.42 13.63
C LEU A 150 -5.01 -12.63 14.32
N VAL A 151 -4.04 -13.27 13.67
CA VAL A 151 -2.69 -13.47 14.22
C VAL A 151 -2.03 -12.11 14.51
N THR A 152 -2.14 -11.14 13.60
CA THR A 152 -1.64 -9.78 13.81
C THR A 152 -2.29 -9.15 15.04
N ASN A 153 -3.60 -9.26 15.18
CA ASN A 153 -4.36 -8.70 16.30
C ASN A 153 -3.90 -9.27 17.64
N VAL A 154 -3.68 -10.59 17.71
CA VAL A 154 -3.19 -11.25 18.92
C VAL A 154 -1.75 -10.85 19.24
N LEU A 155 -0.85 -10.90 18.25
CA LEU A 155 0.58 -10.62 18.47
C LEU A 155 0.86 -9.16 18.82
N TYR A 156 0.11 -8.22 18.28
CA TYR A 156 0.38 -6.78 18.38
C TYR A 156 -0.68 -6.00 19.17
N ASN A 157 -1.65 -6.68 19.77
CA ASN A 157 -2.74 -6.07 20.54
C ASN A 157 -3.46 -4.96 19.76
N THR A 158 -4.00 -5.31 18.61
CA THR A 158 -4.72 -4.43 17.70
C THR A 158 -6.03 -5.08 17.22
N THR A 159 -6.82 -4.39 16.41
CA THR A 159 -8.13 -4.87 15.93
C THR A 159 -8.29 -4.69 14.42
N LEU A 160 -7.23 -4.93 13.65
CA LEU A 160 -7.28 -4.80 12.20
C LEU A 160 -8.22 -5.83 11.58
N SER A 161 -9.06 -5.38 10.68
CA SER A 161 -9.93 -6.24 9.89
C SER A 161 -9.23 -6.80 8.65
N ASP A 162 -8.25 -6.04 8.08
CA ASP A 162 -7.55 -6.38 6.83
C ASP A 162 -6.07 -5.97 6.86
N MET A 163 -5.21 -6.84 7.41
CA MET A 163 -3.77 -6.59 7.49
C MET A 163 -3.09 -6.67 6.11
N GLU A 164 -3.56 -7.55 5.22
CA GLU A 164 -2.97 -7.83 3.90
C GLU A 164 -3.40 -6.84 2.80
N THR A 165 -4.15 -5.79 3.14
CA THR A 165 -4.54 -4.76 2.16
C THR A 165 -3.34 -4.09 1.53
N CYS A 166 -3.39 -3.77 0.24
CA CYS A 166 -2.40 -2.92 -0.41
C CYS A 166 -2.51 -1.46 0.06
N TYR A 167 -3.73 -0.96 0.22
CA TYR A 167 -3.95 0.43 0.61
C TYR A 167 -3.48 0.71 2.04
N LYS A 168 -2.23 1.16 2.12
CA LYS A 168 -1.57 1.60 3.34
C LYS A 168 -1.06 3.01 3.14
N LEU A 169 -1.71 3.97 3.80
CA LEU A 169 -1.35 5.38 3.80
C LEU A 169 -0.61 5.72 5.10
N PHE A 170 0.52 6.40 4.96
CA PHE A 170 1.37 6.79 6.08
C PHE A 170 1.66 8.30 6.03
N ASP A 171 1.66 8.94 7.19
CA ASP A 171 2.48 10.11 7.41
C ASP A 171 3.95 9.68 7.26
N ARG A 172 4.72 10.37 6.42
CA ARG A 172 6.12 10.01 6.09
C ARG A 172 7.00 9.87 7.32
N GLN A 173 6.80 10.69 8.35
CA GLN A 173 7.55 10.62 9.59
C GLN A 173 7.40 9.28 10.33
N VAL A 174 6.27 8.59 10.15
CA VAL A 174 6.09 7.24 10.70
C VAL A 174 7.05 6.24 10.07
N LEU A 175 7.41 6.44 8.81
CA LEU A 175 8.32 5.56 8.08
C LEU A 175 9.80 5.85 8.34
N GLU A 176 10.13 6.99 8.93
CA GLU A 176 11.51 7.34 9.27
C GLU A 176 12.16 6.31 10.19
N GLY A 177 13.33 5.83 9.79
CA GLY A 177 14.04 4.74 10.48
C GLY A 177 13.37 3.37 10.40
N ILE A 178 12.29 3.17 9.62
CA ILE A 178 11.79 1.84 9.28
C ILE A 178 12.54 1.32 8.06
N THR A 179 13.38 0.31 8.27
CA THR A 179 14.03 -0.41 7.17
C THR A 179 13.17 -1.59 6.77
N ILE A 180 12.70 -1.62 5.54
CA ILE A 180 11.99 -2.77 4.97
C ILE A 180 13.01 -3.75 4.42
N THR A 181 12.91 -5.01 4.81
CA THR A 181 13.83 -6.09 4.40
C THR A 181 13.16 -7.12 3.49
N SER A 182 11.85 -7.27 3.59
CA SER A 182 11.07 -8.16 2.74
C SER A 182 11.12 -7.72 1.28
N ASN A 183 11.28 -8.71 0.40
CA ASN A 183 11.35 -8.45 -1.03
C ASN A 183 10.05 -8.76 -1.78
N ARG A 184 9.19 -9.60 -1.21
CA ARG A 184 7.97 -10.11 -1.87
C ARG A 184 6.71 -9.62 -1.15
N PHE A 185 5.67 -10.45 -1.13
CA PHE A 185 4.37 -10.21 -0.49
C PHE A 185 4.40 -10.30 1.05
N ASP A 186 5.55 -10.54 1.64
CA ASP A 186 5.81 -10.40 3.08
C ASP A 186 6.12 -8.94 3.50
N PHE A 187 6.03 -7.99 2.57
CA PHE A 187 6.11 -6.55 2.84
C PHE A 187 4.96 -6.06 3.72
N GLU A 188 3.72 -6.42 3.40
CA GLU A 188 2.52 -6.00 4.12
C GLU A 188 2.56 -6.39 5.61
N PRO A 189 2.84 -7.65 5.99
CA PRO A 189 3.01 -8.02 7.39
C PRO A 189 4.24 -7.36 8.04
N GLU A 190 5.36 -7.19 7.32
CA GLU A 190 6.56 -6.55 7.87
C GLU A 190 6.31 -5.09 8.26
N ILE A 191 5.77 -4.29 7.34
CA ILE A 191 5.52 -2.87 7.62
C ILE A 191 4.48 -2.69 8.73
N THR A 192 3.42 -3.52 8.73
CA THR A 192 2.39 -3.50 9.77
C THR A 192 2.98 -3.81 11.14
N ALA A 193 3.78 -4.87 11.25
CA ALA A 193 4.45 -5.24 12.48
C ALA A 193 5.36 -4.12 13.01
N LYS A 194 6.17 -3.51 12.15
CA LYS A 194 7.12 -2.45 12.51
C LYS A 194 6.42 -1.17 12.97
N VAL A 195 5.34 -0.79 12.30
CA VAL A 195 4.51 0.36 12.67
C VAL A 195 3.87 0.15 14.05
N LEU A 196 3.25 -1.01 14.28
CA LEU A 196 2.61 -1.35 15.55
C LEU A 196 3.61 -1.46 16.70
N ARG A 197 4.80 -2.02 16.47
CA ARG A 197 5.88 -2.10 17.47
C ARG A 197 6.42 -0.73 17.91
N ARG A 198 6.32 0.27 17.04
CA ARG A 198 6.69 1.67 17.37
C ARG A 198 5.58 2.42 18.08
N GLY A 199 4.48 1.74 18.43
CA GLY A 199 3.37 2.32 19.17
C GLY A 199 2.37 3.11 18.31
N HIS A 200 2.53 3.12 17.00
CA HIS A 200 1.56 3.78 16.13
C HIS A 200 0.28 2.95 16.04
N ARG A 201 -0.86 3.64 16.18
CA ARG A 201 -2.19 3.04 15.95
C ARG A 201 -2.56 3.17 14.48
N ILE A 202 -3.18 2.13 13.94
CA ILE A 202 -3.65 2.09 12.55
C ILE A 202 -5.15 2.37 12.55
N TYR A 203 -5.55 3.34 11.75
CA TYR A 203 -6.96 3.65 11.50
C TYR A 203 -7.42 2.89 10.25
N GLU A 204 -8.59 2.26 10.28
CA GLU A 204 -9.13 1.59 9.10
C GLU A 204 -10.31 2.36 8.51
N VAL A 205 -10.36 2.41 7.19
CA VAL A 205 -11.50 2.93 6.43
C VAL A 205 -12.00 1.88 5.43
N PRO A 206 -13.28 1.84 5.11
CA PRO A 206 -13.80 0.96 4.07
C PRO A 206 -13.29 1.40 2.70
N ILE A 207 -12.93 0.44 1.86
CA ILE A 207 -12.55 0.65 0.46
C ILE A 207 -13.30 -0.29 -0.46
N SER A 208 -13.40 0.05 -1.74
CA SER A 208 -13.88 -0.83 -2.79
C SER A 208 -12.80 -1.83 -3.19
N TYR A 209 -13.21 -3.01 -3.64
CA TYR A 209 -12.29 -4.05 -4.08
C TYR A 209 -12.88 -4.92 -5.18
N SER A 210 -12.15 -5.04 -6.29
CA SER A 210 -12.51 -5.86 -7.45
C SER A 210 -11.43 -6.90 -7.72
N GLY A 211 -11.41 -7.97 -6.91
CA GLY A 211 -10.39 -9.01 -7.02
C GLY A 211 -10.37 -9.71 -8.38
N ARG A 212 -9.17 -9.93 -8.92
CA ARG A 212 -8.93 -10.70 -10.15
C ARG A 212 -9.11 -12.19 -9.89
N GLU A 213 -9.54 -12.91 -10.94
CA GLU A 213 -9.59 -14.36 -10.93
C GLU A 213 -8.22 -14.97 -11.32
N PHE A 214 -8.06 -16.29 -11.14
CA PHE A 214 -6.77 -16.95 -11.44
C PHE A 214 -6.33 -16.80 -12.90
N HIS A 215 -7.27 -16.83 -13.86
CA HIS A 215 -6.97 -16.64 -15.28
C HIS A 215 -6.58 -15.19 -15.63
N GLU A 216 -6.83 -14.23 -14.75
CA GLU A 216 -6.47 -12.82 -14.90
C GLU A 216 -5.08 -12.50 -14.29
N GLY A 217 -4.27 -13.52 -13.92
CA GLY A 217 -2.88 -13.34 -13.54
C GLY A 217 -2.63 -13.13 -12.03
N LYS A 218 -3.46 -13.69 -11.16
CA LYS A 218 -3.26 -13.65 -9.70
C LYS A 218 -1.95 -14.32 -9.30
N LYS A 219 -1.07 -13.57 -8.64
CA LYS A 219 0.34 -13.96 -8.36
C LYS A 219 0.56 -14.55 -6.96
N ILE A 220 -0.39 -14.37 -6.02
CA ILE A 220 -0.27 -14.78 -4.60
C ILE A 220 -0.56 -16.27 -4.45
N THR A 221 0.29 -16.97 -3.67
CA THR A 221 0.21 -18.42 -3.39
C THR A 221 0.10 -18.70 -1.88
N TRP A 222 -0.27 -19.92 -1.48
CA TRP A 222 -0.30 -20.35 -0.07
C TRP A 222 1.06 -20.21 0.64
N ARG A 223 2.18 -20.32 -0.13
CA ARG A 223 3.54 -20.12 0.40
C ARG A 223 3.77 -18.68 0.89
N ASP A 224 3.11 -17.73 0.27
CA ASP A 224 3.19 -16.32 0.68
C ASP A 224 2.47 -16.10 2.01
N GLY A 225 1.36 -16.82 2.26
CA GLY A 225 0.68 -16.84 3.56
C GLY A 225 1.57 -17.37 4.69
N ILE A 226 2.36 -18.45 4.45
CA ILE A 226 3.33 -18.96 5.44
C ILE A 226 4.44 -17.92 5.68
N ARG A 227 4.95 -17.27 4.63
CA ARG A 227 5.94 -16.21 4.77
C ARG A 227 5.40 -15.02 5.57
N ALA A 228 4.16 -14.61 5.31
CA ALA A 228 3.49 -13.57 6.07
C ALA A 228 3.43 -13.91 7.56
N LEU A 229 2.97 -15.13 7.90
CA LEU A 229 2.92 -15.62 9.27
C LEU A 229 4.29 -15.62 9.94
N THR A 230 5.31 -16.18 9.28
CA THR A 230 6.68 -16.22 9.83
C THR A 230 7.26 -14.82 10.00
N THR A 231 6.95 -13.90 9.11
CA THR A 231 7.37 -12.49 9.21
C THR A 231 6.71 -11.80 10.39
N LEU A 232 5.40 -11.97 10.62
CA LEU A 232 4.72 -11.43 11.80
C LEU A 232 5.35 -11.92 13.10
N VAL A 233 5.59 -13.23 13.22
CA VAL A 233 6.22 -13.82 14.41
C VAL A 233 7.66 -13.30 14.58
N ARG A 234 8.46 -13.36 13.53
CA ARG A 234 9.85 -12.88 13.55
C ARG A 234 9.94 -11.41 13.98
N GLU A 235 9.14 -10.53 13.37
CA GLU A 235 9.16 -9.11 13.71
C GLU A 235 8.64 -8.84 15.14
N ARG A 236 7.74 -9.66 15.68
CA ARG A 236 7.27 -9.54 17.07
C ARG A 236 8.40 -9.72 18.09
N PHE A 237 9.25 -10.73 17.87
CA PHE A 237 10.30 -11.13 18.79
C PHE A 237 11.70 -10.60 18.42
N ARG A 238 11.81 -9.85 17.33
CA ARG A 238 13.08 -9.21 16.94
C ARG A 238 13.51 -8.21 18.01
N LYS A 239 14.78 -8.29 18.45
CA LYS A 239 15.33 -7.29 19.38
C LYS A 239 15.24 -5.90 18.76
N PRO A 240 14.94 -4.85 19.56
CA PRO A 240 15.11 -3.48 19.11
C PRO A 240 16.55 -3.28 18.64
N GLY A 241 16.75 -2.82 17.41
CA GLY A 241 18.06 -2.40 16.92
C GLY A 241 18.32 -0.96 17.32
#